data_52c750ef6cf229cdd2ba0f44f909fe65
#
_entry.id   52c750ef6cf229cdd2ba0f44f909fe65
#
_cell.length_a   1.000
_cell.length_b   1.000
_cell.length_c   1.000
_cell.angle_alpha   90.00
_cell.angle_beta   90.00
_cell.angle_gamma   90.00
#
_symmetry.space_group_name_H-M   'P 1'
#
loop_
_entity.id
_entity.type
_entity.pdbx_description
1 polymer ?
#
loop_
_entity_poly.entity_id
_entity_poly.type
_entity_poly.pdbx_seq_one_letter_code
_entity_poly.pdbx_strand_id
1 'polypeptide(L)'
;AIPFAWELLTQGFGLDPKRLLVTVYHTDDEAAVLWKKVAGLSDDKIIRIPTNDNFWMMGPTGPCGPCTEIFYDHGPSIWGGPPGSAEEDGDRYIEIWNNVFMQFEQFEDGSRRELEAKSIDTGMGLERIGALLQGKHDNYDTDLMRSLIEASAHATSNDPDGPGKVHHRVIADHLRSTSFLIADGVMPSNEGRGYVLRRI
;
A
#
# COMPACT_ATOMS: atom_id res chain seq x y z
N ALA A 1 -1.74 8.90 15.09
CA ALA A 1 -1.19 8.46 13.81
C ALA A 1 -1.14 9.60 12.81
N ILE A 2 -2.28 10.21 12.41
CA ILE A 2 -2.37 11.24 11.34
C ILE A 2 -1.28 12.32 11.42
N PRO A 3 -1.05 13.03 12.56
CA PRO A 3 0.00 14.03 12.62
C PRO A 3 1.41 13.48 12.34
N PHE A 4 1.73 12.32 12.89
CA PHE A 4 3.04 11.69 12.70
C PHE A 4 3.24 11.24 11.26
N ALA A 5 2.20 10.67 10.62
CA ALA A 5 2.27 10.28 9.22
C ALA A 5 2.51 11.50 8.32
N TRP A 6 1.75 12.58 8.53
CA TRP A 6 1.92 13.80 7.76
C TRP A 6 3.29 14.46 7.94
N GLU A 7 3.76 14.54 9.17
CA GLU A 7 5.08 15.08 9.49
C GLU A 7 6.19 14.26 8.84
N LEU A 8 6.14 12.92 8.96
CA LEU A 8 7.15 12.06 8.35
C LEU A 8 7.19 12.20 6.83
N LEU A 9 6.03 12.19 6.17
CA LEU A 9 5.99 12.30 4.70
C LEU A 9 6.45 13.67 4.21
N THR A 10 6.03 14.75 4.85
CA THR A 10 6.27 16.10 4.34
C THR A 10 7.56 16.73 4.85
N GLN A 11 7.93 16.49 6.10
CA GLN A 11 9.14 17.07 6.71
C GLN A 11 10.30 16.06 6.75
N GLY A 12 10.00 14.80 7.10
CA GLY A 12 11.02 13.76 7.16
C GLY A 12 11.48 13.33 5.77
N PHE A 13 10.56 13.00 4.89
CA PHE A 13 10.84 12.54 3.53
C PHE A 13 10.83 13.65 2.47
N GLY A 14 10.31 14.84 2.81
CA GLY A 14 10.31 16.00 1.91
C GLY A 14 9.36 15.88 0.71
N LEU A 15 8.30 15.06 0.82
CA LEU A 15 7.30 14.96 -0.24
C LEU A 15 6.49 16.25 -0.35
N ASP A 16 6.20 16.68 -1.57
CA ASP A 16 5.38 17.87 -1.81
C ASP A 16 3.94 17.64 -1.32
N PRO A 17 3.45 18.39 -0.32
CA PRO A 17 2.08 18.27 0.19
C PRO A 17 0.99 18.43 -0.88
N LYS A 18 1.28 19.18 -1.95
CA LYS A 18 0.35 19.38 -3.06
C LYS A 18 0.07 18.09 -3.85
N ARG A 19 1.00 17.15 -3.81
CA ARG A 19 0.90 15.83 -4.46
C ARG A 19 0.25 14.77 -3.58
N LEU A 20 -0.05 15.09 -2.33
CA LEU A 20 -0.69 14.17 -1.40
C LEU A 20 -2.21 14.40 -1.38
N LEU A 21 -2.94 13.31 -1.33
CA LEU A 21 -4.35 13.26 -1.01
C LEU A 21 -4.63 12.08 -0.10
N VAL A 22 -5.78 12.07 0.54
CA VAL A 22 -6.14 11.02 1.50
C VAL A 22 -7.54 10.48 1.25
N THR A 23 -7.72 9.22 1.56
CA THR A 23 -9.05 8.63 1.68
C THR A 23 -9.44 8.49 3.15
N VAL A 24 -10.72 8.51 3.41
CA VAL A 24 -11.30 8.18 4.72
C VAL A 24 -12.56 7.33 4.51
N TYR A 25 -12.87 6.47 5.47
CA TYR A 25 -14.15 5.76 5.42
C TYR A 25 -15.31 6.77 5.45
N HIS A 26 -16.34 6.55 4.68
CA HIS A 26 -17.38 7.57 4.41
C HIS A 26 -18.08 8.12 5.65
N THR A 27 -18.14 7.35 6.74
CA THR A 27 -18.73 7.75 8.03
C THR A 27 -17.71 8.23 9.06
N ASP A 28 -16.41 8.21 8.74
CA ASP A 28 -15.36 8.66 9.67
C ASP A 28 -15.13 10.17 9.55
N ASP A 29 -16.02 10.92 10.20
CA ASP A 29 -15.92 12.38 10.26
C ASP A 29 -14.72 12.85 11.09
N GLU A 30 -14.32 12.07 12.10
CA GLU A 30 -13.18 12.42 12.95
C GLU A 30 -11.88 12.43 12.14
N ALA A 31 -11.62 11.40 11.36
CA ALA A 31 -10.45 11.34 10.49
C ALA A 31 -10.45 12.51 9.48
N ALA A 32 -11.60 12.80 8.85
CA ALA A 32 -11.71 13.89 7.90
C ALA A 32 -11.41 15.25 8.53
N VAL A 33 -11.94 15.52 9.72
CA VAL A 33 -11.68 16.76 10.47
C VAL A 33 -10.21 16.84 10.90
N LEU A 34 -9.62 15.74 11.33
CA LEU A 34 -8.20 15.68 11.68
C LEU A 34 -7.30 16.00 10.50
N TRP A 35 -7.58 15.46 9.32
CA TRP A 35 -6.81 15.76 8.11
C TRP A 35 -6.87 17.25 7.73
N LYS A 36 -8.05 17.86 7.79
CA LYS A 36 -8.18 19.32 7.59
C LYS A 36 -7.35 20.10 8.58
N LYS A 37 -7.42 19.73 9.85
CA LYS A 37 -6.73 20.45 10.95
C LYS A 37 -5.21 20.28 10.89
N VAL A 38 -4.73 19.08 10.63
CA VAL A 38 -3.30 18.73 10.70
C VAL A 38 -2.57 19.09 9.41
N ALA A 39 -3.15 18.71 8.27
CA ALA A 39 -2.52 18.83 6.96
C ALA A 39 -2.97 20.06 6.16
N GLY A 40 -4.03 20.74 6.59
CA GLY A 40 -4.62 21.85 5.84
C GLY A 40 -5.23 21.43 4.51
N LEU A 41 -5.56 20.16 4.35
CA LEU A 41 -6.11 19.63 3.10
C LEU A 41 -7.50 20.21 2.82
N SER A 42 -7.75 20.59 1.57
CA SER A 42 -9.06 20.97 1.07
C SER A 42 -9.98 19.76 0.92
N ASP A 43 -11.29 20.00 0.78
CA ASP A 43 -12.29 18.92 0.69
C ASP A 43 -12.08 17.98 -0.50
N ASP A 44 -11.57 18.48 -1.61
CA ASP A 44 -11.25 17.71 -2.81
C ASP A 44 -10.03 16.81 -2.63
N LYS A 45 -9.25 17.00 -1.58
CA LYS A 45 -8.10 16.17 -1.21
C LYS A 45 -8.41 15.14 -0.12
N ILE A 46 -9.63 15.13 0.41
CA ILE A 46 -10.10 14.17 1.43
C ILE A 46 -11.28 13.41 0.85
N ILE A 47 -11.01 12.26 0.28
CA ILE A 47 -11.99 11.47 -0.48
C ILE A 47 -12.67 10.49 0.45
N ARG A 48 -14.01 10.48 0.45
CA ARG A 48 -14.81 9.56 1.26
C ARG A 48 -15.15 8.31 0.47
N ILE A 49 -14.68 7.16 0.94
CA ILE A 49 -14.86 5.86 0.31
C ILE A 49 -15.90 5.04 1.09
N PRO A 50 -16.99 4.61 0.47
CA PRO A 50 -18.06 3.85 1.14
C PRO A 50 -17.82 2.33 1.17
N THR A 51 -16.84 1.85 0.45
CA THR A 51 -16.52 0.42 0.30
C THR A 51 -15.61 -0.09 1.43
N ASN A 52 -15.34 -1.38 1.43
CA ASN A 52 -14.40 -2.00 2.35
C ASN A 52 -12.94 -1.60 2.12
N ASP A 53 -12.63 -0.87 1.05
CA ASP A 53 -11.27 -0.38 0.81
C ASP A 53 -10.80 0.53 1.95
N ASN A 54 -11.71 1.33 2.52
CA ASN A 54 -11.42 2.13 3.71
C ASN A 54 -12.03 1.57 5.01
N PHE A 55 -12.38 0.27 5.05
CA PHE A 55 -12.75 -0.43 6.27
C PHE A 55 -12.00 -1.76 6.37
N TRP A 56 -10.89 -1.73 7.08
CA TRP A 56 -10.01 -2.90 7.19
C TRP A 56 -10.56 -3.95 8.16
N MET A 57 -10.41 -5.21 7.79
CA MET A 57 -10.77 -6.37 8.61
C MET A 57 -9.62 -7.37 8.60
N MET A 58 -9.26 -7.90 9.76
CA MET A 58 -8.20 -8.91 9.89
C MET A 58 -8.56 -10.22 9.17
N GLY A 59 -9.85 -10.52 9.07
CA GLY A 59 -10.39 -11.71 8.43
C GLY A 59 -11.90 -11.80 8.63
N PRO A 60 -12.50 -13.00 8.52
CA PRO A 60 -13.92 -13.19 8.83
C PRO A 60 -14.27 -12.82 10.26
N THR A 61 -13.31 -12.94 11.18
CA THR A 61 -13.41 -12.55 12.58
C THR A 61 -12.14 -11.83 13.02
N GLY A 62 -12.25 -11.06 14.10
CA GLY A 62 -11.13 -10.36 14.73
C GLY A 62 -11.22 -8.84 14.64
N PRO A 63 -10.15 -8.15 15.02
CA PRO A 63 -10.10 -6.70 15.03
C PRO A 63 -10.39 -6.10 13.65
N CYS A 64 -11.17 -5.02 13.63
CA CYS A 64 -11.51 -4.27 12.43
C CYS A 64 -11.80 -2.81 12.73
N GLY A 65 -11.87 -2.00 11.69
CA GLY A 65 -12.23 -0.60 11.81
C GLY A 65 -11.99 0.22 10.54
N PRO A 66 -12.44 1.47 10.53
CA PRO A 66 -12.19 2.37 9.43
C PRO A 66 -10.69 2.62 9.28
N CYS A 67 -10.26 2.88 8.07
CA CYS A 67 -8.89 3.27 7.79
C CYS A 67 -8.83 4.55 6.95
N THR A 68 -7.67 5.17 6.96
CA THR A 68 -7.33 6.30 6.13
C THR A 68 -6.04 6.01 5.40
N GLU A 69 -6.07 6.17 4.10
CA GLU A 69 -4.94 5.91 3.23
C GLU A 69 -4.38 7.22 2.70
N ILE A 70 -3.10 7.26 2.48
CA ILE A 70 -2.39 8.41 1.91
C ILE A 70 -1.91 8.02 0.53
N PHE A 71 -2.30 8.80 -0.47
CA PHE A 71 -1.94 8.61 -1.88
C PHE A 71 -1.01 9.70 -2.35
N TYR A 72 -0.14 9.33 -3.29
CA TYR A 72 0.73 10.24 -4.00
C TYR A 72 0.29 10.38 -5.45
N ASP A 73 0.12 11.63 -5.92
CA ASP A 73 -0.17 11.95 -7.32
C ASP A 73 1.13 12.06 -8.10
N HIS A 74 1.41 11.11 -8.98
CA HIS A 74 2.55 11.12 -9.89
C HIS A 74 2.44 12.18 -11.00
N GLY A 75 1.28 12.82 -11.12
CA GLY A 75 1.04 13.91 -12.05
C GLY A 75 0.37 13.47 -13.36
N PRO A 76 -0.05 14.46 -14.17
CA PRO A 76 -0.95 14.23 -15.30
C PRO A 76 -0.31 13.51 -16.50
N SER A 77 0.99 13.27 -16.48
CA SER A 77 1.67 12.45 -17.49
C SER A 77 1.44 10.95 -17.32
N ILE A 78 0.96 10.53 -16.16
CA ILE A 78 0.60 9.15 -15.85
C ILE A 78 -0.93 9.04 -15.92
N TRP A 79 -1.41 8.00 -16.56
CA TRP A 79 -2.84 7.74 -16.64
C TRP A 79 -3.39 7.26 -15.31
N GLY A 80 -4.59 7.71 -14.95
CA GLY A 80 -5.32 7.31 -13.77
C GLY A 80 -6.06 8.47 -13.11
N GLY A 81 -7.09 8.13 -12.35
CA GLY A 81 -7.90 9.04 -11.56
C GLY A 81 -7.67 8.87 -10.06
N PRO A 82 -8.17 9.80 -9.24
CA PRO A 82 -8.09 9.66 -7.78
C PRO A 82 -8.96 8.48 -7.29
N PRO A 83 -8.68 7.95 -6.10
CA PRO A 83 -9.49 6.89 -5.47
C PRO A 83 -10.99 7.21 -5.52
N GLY A 84 -11.82 6.20 -5.80
CA GLY A 84 -13.28 6.34 -5.94
C GLY A 84 -13.72 6.89 -7.31
N SER A 85 -12.80 7.17 -8.23
CA SER A 85 -13.14 7.57 -9.60
C SER A 85 -13.20 6.37 -10.55
N ALA A 86 -13.75 6.57 -11.76
CA ALA A 86 -13.81 5.52 -12.78
C ALA A 86 -12.43 5.08 -13.31
N GLU A 87 -11.39 5.87 -13.06
CA GLU A 87 -10.02 5.63 -13.52
C GLU A 87 -9.06 5.35 -12.34
N GLU A 88 -9.58 4.93 -11.20
CA GLU A 88 -8.78 4.66 -9.99
C GLU A 88 -7.77 3.53 -10.15
N ASP A 89 -8.02 2.58 -11.06
CA ASP A 89 -7.10 1.48 -11.39
C ASP A 89 -5.81 1.94 -12.10
N GLY A 90 -5.69 3.22 -12.45
CA GLY A 90 -4.50 3.75 -13.10
C GLY A 90 -3.35 4.02 -12.14
N ASP A 91 -2.14 4.11 -12.69
CA ASP A 91 -0.90 4.22 -11.93
C ASP A 91 -0.56 5.66 -11.48
N ARG A 92 -1.46 6.63 -11.71
CA ARG A 92 -1.19 8.02 -11.35
C ARG A 92 -1.25 8.27 -9.84
N TYR A 93 -2.28 7.71 -9.18
CA TYR A 93 -2.48 7.86 -7.74
C TYR A 93 -2.12 6.56 -7.04
N ILE A 94 -1.00 6.54 -6.36
CA ILE A 94 -0.51 5.33 -5.69
C ILE A 94 -0.65 5.49 -4.18
N GLU A 95 -1.34 4.55 -3.55
CA GLU A 95 -1.38 4.43 -2.09
C GLU A 95 0.03 4.16 -1.58
N ILE A 96 0.50 5.01 -0.67
CA ILE A 96 1.83 4.89 -0.06
C ILE A 96 1.79 4.50 1.41
N TRP A 97 0.68 4.79 2.09
CA TRP A 97 0.55 4.49 3.52
C TRP A 97 -0.90 4.30 3.92
N ASN A 98 -1.18 3.24 4.69
CA ASN A 98 -2.49 2.99 5.28
C ASN A 98 -2.40 3.10 6.81
N ASN A 99 -3.36 3.78 7.43
CA ASN A 99 -3.53 3.88 8.88
C ASN A 99 -4.89 3.32 9.27
N VAL A 100 -4.90 2.22 9.99
CA VAL A 100 -6.11 1.49 10.41
C VAL A 100 -6.46 1.86 11.85
N PHE A 101 -7.67 2.33 12.06
CA PHE A 101 -8.22 2.64 13.39
C PHE A 101 -9.02 1.45 13.90
N MET A 102 -8.36 0.48 14.52
CA MET A 102 -9.03 -0.70 15.07
C MET A 102 -9.90 -0.32 16.25
N GLN A 103 -11.20 -0.24 16.00
CA GLN A 103 -12.21 0.20 16.94
C GLN A 103 -13.18 -0.91 17.35
N PHE A 104 -13.26 -1.95 16.51
CA PHE A 104 -14.25 -3.02 16.65
C PHE A 104 -13.60 -4.40 16.59
N GLU A 105 -14.28 -5.37 17.16
CA GLU A 105 -14.07 -6.79 16.93
C GLU A 105 -15.28 -7.36 16.19
N GLN A 106 -15.04 -8.05 15.09
CA GLN A 106 -16.05 -8.75 14.31
C GLN A 106 -16.12 -10.21 14.70
N PHE A 107 -17.34 -10.75 14.82
CA PHE A 107 -17.64 -12.14 15.18
C PHE A 107 -18.12 -12.93 13.95
N GLU A 108 -18.16 -14.29 14.09
CA GLU A 108 -18.56 -15.20 13.01
C GLU A 108 -19.99 -14.95 12.48
N ASP A 109 -20.88 -14.44 13.33
CA ASP A 109 -22.25 -14.09 12.97
C ASP A 109 -22.35 -12.74 12.24
N GLY A 110 -21.21 -12.08 11.96
CA GLY A 110 -21.13 -10.77 11.35
C GLY A 110 -21.41 -9.60 12.28
N SER A 111 -21.73 -9.86 13.56
CA SER A 111 -21.90 -8.80 14.56
C SER A 111 -20.55 -8.16 14.89
N ARG A 112 -20.61 -6.89 15.32
CA ARG A 112 -19.42 -6.12 15.74
C ARG A 112 -19.62 -5.57 17.13
N ARG A 113 -18.56 -5.58 17.93
CA ARG A 113 -18.52 -4.96 19.25
C ARG A 113 -17.35 -3.98 19.32
N GLU A 114 -17.54 -2.86 19.98
CA GLU A 114 -16.43 -1.94 20.23
C GLU A 114 -15.35 -2.59 21.09
N LEU A 115 -14.09 -2.40 20.71
CA LEU A 115 -12.95 -2.81 21.52
C LEU A 115 -12.86 -1.92 22.77
N GLU A 116 -12.60 -2.53 23.91
CA GLU A 116 -12.34 -1.82 25.16
C GLU A 116 -11.09 -0.93 25.06
N ALA A 117 -10.05 -1.43 24.40
CA ALA A 117 -8.84 -0.68 24.10
C ALA A 117 -8.71 -0.52 22.58
N LYS A 118 -9.03 0.65 22.07
CA LYS A 118 -8.85 0.99 20.65
C LYS A 118 -7.37 1.09 20.35
N SER A 119 -6.96 0.64 19.18
CA SER A 119 -5.58 0.66 18.72
C SER A 119 -5.47 1.15 17.28
N ILE A 120 -4.26 1.48 16.88
CA ILE A 120 -3.95 1.88 15.52
C ILE A 120 -2.88 0.95 14.99
N ASP A 121 -3.17 0.35 13.84
CA ASP A 121 -2.17 -0.34 13.03
C ASP A 121 -1.85 0.50 11.81
N THR A 122 -0.63 0.37 11.28
CA THR A 122 -0.22 1.17 10.13
C THR A 122 0.73 0.39 9.25
N GLY A 123 0.55 0.49 7.93
CA GLY A 123 1.38 -0.16 6.93
C GLY A 123 1.79 0.80 5.82
N MET A 124 3.09 0.86 5.55
CA MET A 124 3.66 1.62 4.44
C MET A 124 4.35 0.65 3.48
N GLY A 125 4.03 0.74 2.20
CA GLY A 125 4.67 -0.08 1.17
C GLY A 125 6.13 0.31 0.98
N LEU A 126 7.08 -0.56 1.36
CA LEU A 126 8.51 -0.28 1.27
C LEU A 126 8.93 0.10 -0.15
N GLU A 127 8.48 -0.64 -1.15
CA GLU A 127 8.82 -0.40 -2.54
C GLU A 127 8.16 0.88 -3.07
N ARG A 128 6.92 1.15 -2.67
CA ARG A 128 6.19 2.35 -3.08
C ARG A 128 6.86 3.62 -2.55
N ILE A 129 7.14 3.67 -1.26
CA ILE A 129 7.84 4.83 -0.69
C ILE A 129 9.29 4.89 -1.16
N GLY A 130 9.97 3.75 -1.31
CA GLY A 130 11.34 3.67 -1.83
C GLY A 130 11.44 4.21 -3.27
N ALA A 131 10.48 3.90 -4.14
CA ALA A 131 10.40 4.44 -5.48
C ALA A 131 10.27 5.98 -5.46
N LEU A 132 9.36 6.52 -4.66
CA LEU A 132 9.18 7.97 -4.54
C LEU A 132 10.46 8.67 -4.06
N LEU A 133 11.12 8.14 -3.03
CA LEU A 133 12.36 8.73 -2.48
C LEU A 133 13.53 8.63 -3.45
N GLN A 134 13.53 7.66 -4.35
CA GLN A 134 14.50 7.53 -5.44
C GLN A 134 14.10 8.31 -6.71
N GLY A 135 13.00 9.04 -6.67
CA GLY A 135 12.48 9.78 -7.84
C GLY A 135 11.99 8.88 -8.97
N LYS A 136 11.55 7.66 -8.63
CA LYS A 136 11.01 6.67 -9.57
C LYS A 136 9.48 6.62 -9.47
N HIS A 137 8.85 6.26 -10.58
CA HIS A 137 7.41 5.97 -10.60
C HIS A 137 7.14 4.48 -10.36
N ASP A 138 7.93 3.62 -10.96
CA ASP A 138 7.75 2.17 -10.97
C ASP A 138 8.59 1.52 -9.86
N ASN A 139 7.99 0.66 -9.06
CA ASN A 139 8.67 -0.09 -7.99
C ASN A 139 9.82 -0.95 -8.51
N TYR A 140 9.72 -1.44 -9.75
CA TYR A 140 10.75 -2.25 -10.39
C TYR A 140 11.97 -1.46 -10.84
N ASP A 141 11.90 -0.12 -10.85
CA ASP A 141 13.01 0.76 -11.17
C ASP A 141 13.80 1.20 -9.91
N THR A 142 13.38 0.74 -8.72
CA THR A 142 14.15 0.93 -7.48
C THR A 142 15.46 0.15 -7.53
N ASP A 143 16.46 0.61 -6.80
CA ASP A 143 17.79 0.01 -6.76
C ASP A 143 17.77 -1.50 -6.43
N LEU A 144 17.00 -1.88 -5.41
CA LEU A 144 16.85 -3.27 -5.00
C LEU A 144 16.22 -4.14 -6.11
N MET A 145 15.06 -3.72 -6.63
CA MET A 145 14.36 -4.50 -7.65
C MET A 145 15.15 -4.54 -8.95
N ARG A 146 15.79 -3.44 -9.32
CA ARG A 146 16.66 -3.38 -10.51
C ARG A 146 17.84 -4.35 -10.42
N SER A 147 18.48 -4.47 -9.25
CA SER A 147 19.55 -5.43 -9.04
C SER A 147 19.11 -6.88 -9.26
N LEU A 148 17.91 -7.25 -8.81
CA LEU A 148 17.34 -8.59 -9.00
C LEU A 148 16.98 -8.83 -10.48
N ILE A 149 16.41 -7.83 -11.16
CA ILE A 149 16.08 -7.88 -12.58
C ILE A 149 17.35 -8.09 -13.42
N GLU A 150 18.40 -7.34 -13.15
CA GLU A 150 19.70 -7.45 -13.84
C GLU A 150 20.37 -8.81 -13.60
N ALA A 151 20.30 -9.33 -12.37
CA ALA A 151 20.79 -10.67 -12.07
C ALA A 151 20.04 -11.75 -12.83
N SER A 152 18.70 -11.65 -12.92
CA SER A 152 17.87 -12.54 -13.72
C SER A 152 18.19 -12.47 -15.21
N ALA A 153 18.35 -11.26 -15.74
CA ALA A 153 18.71 -11.04 -17.15
C ALA A 153 20.10 -11.60 -17.48
N HIS A 154 21.09 -11.37 -16.61
CA HIS A 154 22.42 -11.92 -16.74
C HIS A 154 22.42 -13.46 -16.74
N ALA A 155 21.72 -14.07 -15.80
CA ALA A 155 21.62 -15.55 -15.69
C ALA A 155 21.00 -16.21 -16.93
N THR A 156 20.14 -15.50 -17.64
CA THR A 156 19.44 -15.98 -18.85
C THR A 156 20.04 -15.45 -20.16
N SER A 157 21.11 -14.65 -20.09
CA SER A 157 21.73 -13.99 -21.25
C SER A 157 20.75 -13.16 -22.08
N ASN A 158 19.84 -12.46 -21.39
CA ASN A 158 18.83 -11.60 -21.99
C ASN A 158 19.06 -10.12 -21.62
N ASP A 159 18.41 -9.23 -22.39
CA ASP A 159 18.35 -7.81 -22.07
C ASP A 159 17.27 -7.57 -20.98
N PRO A 160 17.60 -6.96 -19.82
CA PRO A 160 16.62 -6.67 -18.76
C PRO A 160 15.50 -5.73 -19.21
N ASP A 161 15.73 -4.91 -20.22
CA ASP A 161 14.77 -3.95 -20.76
C ASP A 161 14.20 -4.35 -22.14
N GLY A 162 14.60 -5.54 -22.61
CA GLY A 162 14.16 -6.11 -23.88
C GLY A 162 12.74 -6.71 -23.85
N PRO A 163 12.38 -7.52 -24.83
CA PRO A 163 11.06 -8.15 -24.93
C PRO A 163 10.68 -9.01 -23.73
N GLY A 164 11.68 -9.52 -22.99
CA GLY A 164 11.50 -10.31 -21.77
C GLY A 164 11.36 -9.51 -20.47
N LYS A 165 11.32 -8.20 -20.52
CA LYS A 165 11.27 -7.31 -19.33
C LYS A 165 10.24 -7.75 -18.29
N VAL A 166 9.01 -8.09 -18.71
CA VAL A 166 7.94 -8.50 -17.80
C VAL A 166 8.31 -9.77 -17.03
N HIS A 167 8.96 -10.73 -17.68
CA HIS A 167 9.38 -11.98 -17.05
C HIS A 167 10.45 -11.75 -15.99
N HIS A 168 11.41 -10.86 -16.24
CA HIS A 168 12.45 -10.51 -15.27
C HIS A 168 11.86 -9.80 -14.04
N ARG A 169 10.83 -8.97 -14.22
CA ARG A 169 10.10 -8.34 -13.11
C ARG A 169 9.40 -9.37 -12.24
N VAL A 170 8.67 -10.31 -12.86
CA VAL A 170 8.00 -11.40 -12.14
C VAL A 170 9.02 -12.26 -11.37
N ILE A 171 10.15 -12.61 -12.01
CA ILE A 171 11.22 -13.37 -11.34
C ILE A 171 11.78 -12.59 -10.13
N ALA A 172 12.06 -11.31 -10.27
CA ALA A 172 12.60 -10.48 -9.20
C ALA A 172 11.65 -10.41 -8.00
N ASP A 173 10.36 -10.17 -8.25
CA ASP A 173 9.32 -10.13 -7.24
C ASP A 173 9.16 -11.48 -6.52
N HIS A 174 9.03 -12.55 -7.26
CA HIS A 174 8.86 -13.89 -6.70
C HIS A 174 10.12 -14.38 -5.98
N LEU A 175 11.30 -14.09 -6.49
CA LEU A 175 12.56 -14.44 -5.83
C LEU A 175 12.65 -13.77 -4.47
N ARG A 176 12.34 -12.47 -4.40
CA ARG A 176 12.36 -11.73 -3.14
C ARG A 176 11.34 -12.28 -2.15
N SER A 177 10.08 -12.41 -2.55
CA SER A 177 8.99 -12.92 -1.71
C SER A 177 9.30 -14.33 -1.19
N THR A 178 9.72 -15.23 -2.09
CA THR A 178 10.07 -16.61 -1.76
C THR A 178 11.24 -16.69 -0.79
N SER A 179 12.26 -15.87 -0.99
CA SER A 179 13.46 -15.86 -0.12
C SER A 179 13.09 -15.46 1.32
N PHE A 180 12.27 -14.43 1.49
CA PHE A 180 11.81 -14.01 2.82
C PHE A 180 10.91 -15.06 3.47
N LEU A 181 9.97 -15.65 2.72
CA LEU A 181 9.08 -16.70 3.26
C LEU A 181 9.88 -17.92 3.73
N ILE A 182 10.89 -18.36 2.97
CA ILE A 182 11.76 -19.47 3.37
C ILE A 182 12.58 -19.10 4.60
N ALA A 183 13.13 -17.89 4.65
CA ALA A 183 13.88 -17.41 5.81
C ALA A 183 13.03 -17.38 7.09
N ASP A 184 11.74 -17.08 6.95
CA ASP A 184 10.76 -17.11 8.05
C ASP A 184 10.20 -18.52 8.34
N GLY A 185 10.75 -19.56 7.71
CA GLY A 185 10.42 -20.95 7.97
C GLY A 185 9.23 -21.51 7.19
N VAL A 186 8.72 -20.79 6.21
CA VAL A 186 7.69 -21.32 5.30
C VAL A 186 8.36 -22.09 4.17
N MET A 187 8.22 -23.42 4.20
CA MET A 187 8.78 -24.28 3.16
C MET A 187 7.70 -24.71 2.16
N PRO A 188 8.05 -24.90 0.86
CA PRO A 188 7.11 -25.42 -0.12
C PRO A 188 6.51 -26.77 0.31
N SER A 189 5.18 -26.88 0.24
CA SER A 189 4.44 -28.09 0.65
C SER A 189 3.22 -28.31 -0.24
N ASN A 190 2.44 -29.37 0.06
CA ASN A 190 1.23 -29.69 -0.68
C ASN A 190 -0.04 -29.04 -0.09
N GLU A 191 0.06 -28.37 1.05
CA GLU A 191 -1.09 -27.79 1.75
C GLU A 191 -0.69 -26.48 2.49
N GLY A 192 -1.70 -25.72 2.91
CA GLY A 192 -1.53 -24.52 3.71
C GLY A 192 -0.65 -23.46 3.05
N ARG A 193 0.11 -22.72 3.86
CA ARG A 193 1.00 -21.64 3.41
C ARG A 193 2.09 -22.14 2.44
N GLY A 194 2.62 -23.32 2.70
CA GLY A 194 3.66 -23.92 1.86
C GLY A 194 3.15 -24.29 0.47
N TYR A 195 1.86 -24.63 0.32
CA TYR A 195 1.26 -24.84 -1.00
C TYR A 195 1.19 -23.52 -1.79
N VAL A 196 0.82 -22.42 -1.15
CA VAL A 196 0.80 -21.09 -1.80
C VAL A 196 2.21 -20.73 -2.27
N LEU A 197 3.21 -20.87 -1.38
CA LEU A 197 4.61 -20.62 -1.72
C LEU A 197 5.08 -21.49 -2.92
N ARG A 198 4.68 -22.76 -2.94
CA ARG A 198 5.02 -23.67 -4.06
C ARG A 198 4.40 -23.23 -5.40
N ARG A 199 3.30 -22.48 -5.35
CA ARG A 199 2.60 -21.96 -6.54
C ARG A 199 3.23 -20.68 -7.10
N ILE A 200 3.91 -19.92 -6.26
CA ILE A 200 4.74 -18.77 -6.63
C ILE A 200 6.01 -19.26 -7.34
#